data_6125d546c9a60e0280155a6c300ee184
#
_entry.id   6125d546c9a60e0280155a6c300ee184
#
_cell.length_a   1.000
_cell.length_b   1.000
_cell.length_c   1.000
_cell.angle_alpha   90.00
_cell.angle_beta   90.00
_cell.angle_gamma   90.00
#
_symmetry.space_group_name_H-M   'P 1'
#
loop_
_entity.id
_entity.type
_entity.pdbx_description
1 polymer ?
#
loop_
_entity_poly.entity_id
_entity_poly.type
_entity_poly.pdbx_seq_one_letter_code
_entity_poly.pdbx_strand_id
1 'polypeptide(L)' 'MLMSLYRCRFFRLLDRTLDAFLIQGLACENDAEAIAMARRMSANSEADRFELWKDERCVHIEPQTT' A
#
# COMPACT_ATOMS: atom_id res chain seq x y z
N MET A 1 1.87 22.58 -7.66
CA MET A 1 1.02 21.42 -7.38
C MET A 1 1.34 20.84 -6.02
N LEU A 2 0.31 20.58 -5.23
CA LEU A 2 0.49 20.03 -3.92
C LEU A 2 0.48 18.50 -3.98
N MET A 3 1.54 17.90 -3.49
CA MET A 3 1.61 16.45 -3.37
C MET A 3 1.23 16.07 -1.95
N SER A 4 0.47 15.00 -1.82
CA SER A 4 0.14 14.44 -0.52
C SER A 4 1.04 13.28 -0.21
N LEU A 5 1.32 13.08 1.07
CA LEU A 5 2.14 11.96 1.51
C LEU A 5 1.24 10.80 1.92
N TYR A 6 1.44 9.70 1.27
CA TYR A 6 0.74 8.45 1.57
C TYR A 6 1.71 7.49 2.22
N ARG A 7 1.17 6.56 3.00
CA ARG A 7 1.95 5.51 3.62
C ARG A 7 1.42 4.17 3.14
N CYS A 8 2.30 3.35 2.60
CA CYS A 8 1.92 2.03 2.11
C CYS A 8 2.59 0.96 2.95
N ARG A 9 1.80 0.04 3.47
CA ARG A 9 2.28 -1.13 4.21
C ARG A 9 2.19 -2.33 3.31
N PHE A 10 3.27 -3.09 3.22
CA PHE A 10 3.33 -4.31 2.43
C PHE A 10 3.43 -5.50 3.37
N PHE A 11 2.64 -6.53 3.09
CA PHE A 11 2.51 -7.69 3.94
C PHE A 11 2.88 -8.96 3.17
N ARG A 12 3.41 -9.92 3.90
CA ARG A 12 3.68 -11.25 3.37
C ARG A 12 2.94 -12.27 4.22
N LEU A 13 2.36 -13.27 3.56
CA LEU A 13 1.64 -14.33 4.25
C LEU A 13 2.63 -15.43 4.62
N LEU A 14 2.81 -15.66 5.93
CA LEU A 14 3.68 -16.70 6.47
C LEU A 14 2.88 -17.49 7.50
N ASP A 15 2.76 -18.79 7.31
CA ASP A 15 2.04 -19.67 8.24
C ASP A 15 0.66 -19.14 8.62
N ARG A 16 -0.11 -18.70 7.62
CA ARG A 16 -1.46 -18.16 7.78
C ARG A 16 -1.50 -16.82 8.50
N THR A 17 -0.35 -16.19 8.70
CA THR A 17 -0.26 -14.88 9.33
C THR A 17 0.27 -13.86 8.35
N LEU A 18 -0.39 -12.71 8.27
CA LEU A 18 0.10 -11.60 7.46
C LEU A 18 1.04 -10.76 8.28
N ASP A 19 2.28 -10.71 7.88
CA ASP A 19 3.31 -9.91 8.55
C ASP A 19 3.71 -8.73 7.67
N ALA A 20 3.69 -7.54 8.26
CA ALA A 20 4.18 -6.36 7.57
C ALA A 20 5.71 -6.45 7.48
N PHE A 21 6.24 -6.35 6.27
CA PHE A 21 7.69 -6.43 6.08
C PHE A 21 8.28 -5.14 5.53
N LEU A 22 7.44 -4.22 5.07
CA LEU A 22 7.92 -2.97 4.50
C LEU A 22 6.85 -1.88 4.67
N ILE A 23 7.29 -0.69 5.06
CA ILE A 23 6.44 0.50 5.10
C ILE A 23 7.14 1.55 4.26
N GLN A 24 6.43 2.09 3.27
CA GLN A 24 7.00 3.04 2.32
C GLN A 24 6.14 4.29 2.22
N GLY A 25 6.79 5.45 2.26
CA GLY A 25 6.12 6.71 1.99
C GLY A 25 6.03 6.97 0.50
N LEU A 26 4.89 7.46 0.05
CA LEU A 26 4.66 7.79 -1.35
C LEU A 26 4.14 9.21 -1.44
N ALA A 27 4.79 10.04 -2.26
CA ALA A 27 4.33 11.40 -2.53
C ALA A 27 3.56 11.39 -3.85
N CYS A 28 2.25 11.62 -3.79
CA CYS A 28 1.38 11.51 -4.96
C CYS A 28 0.37 12.65 -4.97
N GLU A 29 -0.13 12.98 -6.14
CA GLU A 29 -1.08 14.08 -6.31
C GLU A 29 -2.49 13.70 -5.87
N ASN A 30 -2.86 12.43 -6.03
CA ASN A 30 -4.21 11.97 -5.72
C ASN A 30 -4.19 10.47 -5.39
N ASP A 31 -5.34 9.98 -4.92
CA ASP A 31 -5.49 8.59 -4.51
C ASP A 31 -5.23 7.61 -5.65
N ALA A 32 -5.73 7.92 -6.85
CA ALA A 32 -5.56 7.03 -8.00
C ALA A 32 -4.09 6.81 -8.35
N GLU A 33 -3.31 7.88 -8.31
CA GLU A 33 -1.88 7.80 -8.56
C GLU A 33 -1.18 6.98 -7.49
N ALA A 34 -1.56 7.20 -6.21
CA ALA A 34 -0.98 6.46 -5.11
C ALA A 34 -1.29 4.97 -5.19
N ILE A 35 -2.52 4.62 -5.58
CA ILE A 35 -2.92 3.23 -5.74
C ILE A 35 -2.10 2.56 -6.86
N ALA A 36 -1.93 3.24 -7.98
CA ALA A 36 -1.16 2.71 -9.11
C ALA A 36 0.30 2.46 -8.70
N MET A 37 0.90 3.39 -7.97
CA MET A 37 2.26 3.23 -7.48
C MET A 37 2.37 2.08 -6.50
N ALA A 38 1.43 1.98 -5.57
CA ALA A 38 1.43 0.91 -4.58
C ALA A 38 1.31 -0.46 -5.24
N ARG A 39 0.45 -0.58 -6.26
CA ARG A 39 0.31 -1.84 -7.02
C ARG A 39 1.61 -2.24 -7.68
N ARG A 40 2.29 -1.29 -8.30
CA ARG A 40 3.56 -1.56 -8.96
C ARG A 40 4.62 -2.02 -7.96
N MET A 41 4.71 -1.33 -6.83
CA MET A 41 5.66 -1.68 -5.79
C MET A 41 5.33 -3.04 -5.17
N SER A 42 4.04 -3.32 -4.98
CA SER A 42 3.59 -4.60 -4.45
C SER A 42 4.00 -5.75 -5.36
N ALA A 43 3.80 -5.59 -6.67
CA ALA A 43 4.20 -6.59 -7.64
C ALA A 43 5.71 -6.80 -7.65
N ASN A 44 6.49 -5.71 -7.58
CA ASN A 44 7.95 -5.79 -7.60
C ASN A 44 8.53 -6.41 -6.34
N SER A 45 7.86 -6.23 -5.20
CA SER A 45 8.33 -6.77 -3.92
C SER A 45 7.74 -8.13 -3.58
N GLU A 46 6.88 -8.65 -4.46
CA GLU A 46 6.20 -9.94 -4.26
C GLU A 46 5.37 -9.96 -2.97
N ALA A 47 4.76 -8.82 -2.64
CA ALA A 47 3.91 -8.74 -1.47
C ALA A 47 2.59 -9.49 -1.71
N ASP A 48 2.10 -10.13 -0.66
CA ASP A 48 0.81 -10.85 -0.73
C ASP A 48 -0.36 -9.90 -0.51
N ARG A 49 -0.09 -8.75 0.12
CA ARG A 49 -1.12 -7.77 0.43
C ARG A 49 -0.47 -6.41 0.62
N PHE A 50 -1.18 -5.34 0.30
CA PHE A 50 -0.76 -4.00 0.71
C PHE A 50 -1.94 -3.20 1.22
N GLU A 51 -1.64 -2.23 2.09
CA GLU A 51 -2.60 -1.26 2.60
C GLU A 51 -2.03 0.12 2.34
N LEU A 52 -2.85 0.98 1.75
CA LEU A 52 -2.46 2.35 1.43
C LEU A 52 -3.24 3.31 2.32
N TRP A 53 -2.51 4.16 3.01
CA TRP A 53 -3.08 5.10 3.98
C TRP A 53 -2.69 6.53 3.68
N LYS A 54 -3.60 7.44 3.94
CA LYS A 54 -3.31 8.87 3.95
C LYS A 54 -3.78 9.39 5.30
N ASP A 55 -2.83 9.79 6.15
CA ASP A 55 -3.09 10.15 7.54
C ASP A 55 -3.79 8.98 8.24
N GLU A 56 -5.01 9.20 8.76
CA GLU A 56 -5.74 8.14 9.45
C GLU A 56 -6.78 7.45 8.57
N ARG A 57 -6.80 7.79 7.29
CA ARG A 57 -7.77 7.25 6.35
C ARG A 57 -7.17 6.14 5.51
N CYS A 58 -7.82 4.98 5.52
CA CYS A 58 -7.43 3.89 4.63
C CYS A 58 -7.95 4.18 3.23
N VAL A 59 -7.03 4.37 2.30
CA VAL A 59 -7.36 4.70 0.91
C VAL A 59 -7.72 3.44 0.12
N HIS A 60 -6.95 2.39 0.33
CA HIS A 60 -7.10 1.18 -0.49
C HIS A 60 -6.37 0.00 0.14
N ILE A 61 -6.95 -1.17 -0.01
CA ILE A 61 -6.36 -2.43 0.44
C ILE A 61 -6.46 -3.41 -0.71
N GLU A 62 -5.39 -4.12 -1.01
CA GLU A 62 -5.39 -5.09 -2.09
C GLU A 62 -4.56 -6.33 -1.68
N PRO A 63 -5.05 -7.56 -1.90
CA PRO A 63 -6.40 -7.84 -2.40
C PRO A 63 -7.45 -7.51 -1.36
N GLN A 64 -8.62 -7.12 -1.84
CA GLN A 64 -9.73 -6.88 -0.94
C GLN A 64 -10.31 -8.22 -0.53
N THR A 65 -10.42 -8.41 0.78
CA THR A 65 -11.07 -9.60 1.32
C THR A 65 -12.58 -9.36 1.33
N THR A 66 -13.28 -10.26 0.69
CA THR A 66 -14.74 -10.26 0.77
C THR A 66 -15.18 -11.20 1.87
#